data_f19207b0bb09aa859c1bf75b9ad1cae1
#
_entry.id   f19207b0bb09aa859c1bf75b9ad1cae1
#
_cell.length_a   1.000
_cell.length_b   1.000
_cell.length_c   1.000
_cell.angle_alpha   90.00
_cell.angle_beta   90.00
_cell.angle_gamma   90.00
#
_symmetry.space_group_name_H-M   'P 1'
#
loop_
_entity.id
_entity.type
_entity.pdbx_description
1 polymer ?
#
loop_
_entity_poly.entity_id
_entity_poly.type
_entity_poly.pdbx_seq_one_letter_code
_entity_poly.pdbx_strand_id
1 'polypeptide(L)'
;MTKIDAKTKVISLKPGLDSDAAEEMVDSRKVKLFQTLLHKPKKSEIHLHSLTLHFEAILILSGKYCVDFIRDAEHSLSVDKNVQEVIISDEVFPVKKKKGVLSKLEPSFKNKVKIEMQERVMLQNTDDISFDHHGKELNLSYNDTLKLLEKHPKKTMNADKDSIRRPEITTDAAILKLMSKLKKPADAGIKSSEERIEFRDILEIYVPIYEARLIGPKK
;
A
#
# COMPACT_ATOMS: atom_id res chain seq x y z
N MET A 1 2.39 -6.23 -23.25
CA MET A 1 1.36 -5.39 -22.62
C MET A 1 0.61 -6.26 -21.62
N THR A 2 0.76 -6.01 -20.34
CA THR A 2 0.05 -6.74 -19.29
C THR A 2 -1.44 -6.34 -19.37
N LYS A 3 -2.30 -7.28 -19.74
CA LYS A 3 -3.75 -7.04 -19.79
C LYS A 3 -4.24 -6.90 -18.36
N ILE A 4 -4.63 -5.70 -17.96
CA ILE A 4 -5.18 -5.42 -16.62
C ILE A 4 -6.65 -5.82 -16.68
N ASP A 5 -6.99 -6.95 -16.06
CA ASP A 5 -8.35 -7.51 -16.05
C ASP A 5 -9.06 -7.25 -14.70
N ALA A 6 -8.67 -6.14 -14.03
CA ALA A 6 -9.25 -5.75 -12.75
C ALA A 6 -10.64 -5.10 -12.97
N LYS A 7 -11.67 -5.64 -12.30
CA LYS A 7 -13.02 -5.07 -12.32
C LYS A 7 -13.16 -4.03 -11.21
N THR A 8 -13.83 -2.91 -11.52
CA THR A 8 -14.17 -1.91 -10.51
C THR A 8 -15.46 -2.30 -9.81
N LYS A 9 -15.41 -2.48 -8.49
CA LYS A 9 -16.56 -2.67 -7.61
C LYS A 9 -16.93 -1.34 -6.98
N VAL A 10 -18.09 -0.82 -7.35
CA VAL A 10 -18.65 0.41 -6.78
C VAL A 10 -19.52 0.04 -5.57
N ILE A 11 -19.22 0.61 -4.41
CA ILE A 11 -19.91 0.36 -3.15
C ILE A 11 -20.27 1.69 -2.51
N SER A 12 -21.55 1.92 -2.19
CA SER A 12 -21.97 3.08 -1.44
C SER A 12 -22.43 2.69 -0.05
N LEU A 13 -21.95 3.39 0.95
CA LEU A 13 -22.33 3.20 2.34
C LEU A 13 -23.59 4.00 2.66
N LYS A 14 -24.46 3.44 3.51
CA LYS A 14 -25.60 4.16 4.05
C LYS A 14 -25.13 5.17 5.10
N PRO A 15 -25.68 6.39 5.16
CA PRO A 15 -25.39 7.32 6.25
C PRO A 15 -25.68 6.69 7.61
N GLY A 16 -24.72 6.83 8.53
CA GLY A 16 -24.86 6.34 9.91
C GLY A 16 -25.68 7.27 10.80
N LEU A 17 -25.89 8.52 10.34
CA LEU A 17 -26.71 9.54 11.01
C LEU A 17 -27.77 10.00 10.01
N ASP A 18 -28.93 10.41 10.52
CA ASP A 18 -29.89 11.23 9.76
C ASP A 18 -29.52 12.70 9.84
N SER A 19 -30.30 13.55 9.14
CA SER A 19 -30.05 15.00 9.07
C SER A 19 -30.16 15.66 10.46
N ASP A 20 -31.13 15.24 11.25
CA ASP A 20 -31.40 15.87 12.54
C ASP A 20 -30.28 15.55 13.55
N ALA A 21 -29.85 14.30 13.61
CA ALA A 21 -28.72 13.89 14.44
C ALA A 21 -27.40 14.55 13.99
N ALA A 22 -27.22 14.76 12.68
CA ALA A 22 -26.06 15.47 12.17
C ALA A 22 -26.09 16.96 12.56
N GLU A 23 -27.25 17.62 12.53
CA GLU A 23 -27.45 19.00 12.98
C GLU A 23 -27.18 19.14 14.49
N GLU A 24 -27.71 18.25 15.32
CA GLU A 24 -27.41 18.20 16.76
C GLU A 24 -25.92 18.05 17.04
N MET A 25 -25.24 17.19 16.28
CA MET A 25 -23.79 16.99 16.42
C MET A 25 -23.04 18.29 16.08
N VAL A 26 -23.41 18.98 15.01
CA VAL A 26 -22.83 20.27 14.62
C VAL A 26 -23.09 21.32 15.72
N ASP A 27 -24.32 21.41 16.20
CA ASP A 27 -24.71 22.36 17.24
C ASP A 27 -23.94 22.15 18.57
N SER A 28 -23.64 20.90 18.91
CA SER A 28 -22.82 20.54 20.08
C SER A 28 -21.36 20.97 19.95
N ARG A 29 -20.82 21.02 18.73
CA ARG A 29 -19.39 21.26 18.46
C ARG A 29 -19.07 22.64 17.95
N LYS A 30 -20.05 23.42 17.44
CA LYS A 30 -19.85 24.69 16.76
C LYS A 30 -19.03 25.71 17.56
N VAL A 31 -19.25 25.82 18.90
CA VAL A 31 -18.50 26.75 19.75
C VAL A 31 -17.00 26.45 19.73
N LYS A 32 -16.63 25.18 19.76
CA LYS A 32 -15.22 24.74 19.77
C LYS A 32 -14.48 25.13 18.49
N LEU A 33 -15.19 25.17 17.35
CA LEU A 33 -14.60 25.53 16.05
C LEU A 33 -14.26 27.03 15.94
N PHE A 34 -14.99 27.89 16.66
CA PHE A 34 -14.78 29.34 16.68
C PHE A 34 -14.02 29.84 17.91
N GLN A 35 -13.74 28.95 18.87
CA GLN A 35 -12.98 29.28 20.07
C GLN A 35 -11.51 29.56 19.72
N THR A 36 -10.98 30.67 20.26
CA THR A 36 -9.55 31.01 20.23
C THR A 36 -9.00 31.04 21.65
N LEU A 37 -7.69 31.25 21.82
CA LEU A 37 -7.06 31.39 23.15
C LEU A 37 -7.63 32.54 23.99
N LEU A 38 -8.09 33.62 23.31
CA LEU A 38 -8.52 34.85 23.96
C LEU A 38 -10.04 35.07 23.90
N HIS A 39 -10.74 34.27 23.09
CA HIS A 39 -12.19 34.52 22.87
C HIS A 39 -12.93 33.18 22.73
N LYS A 40 -14.01 33.04 23.50
CA LYS A 40 -14.96 31.95 23.42
C LYS A 40 -16.34 32.53 23.08
N PRO A 41 -16.80 32.39 21.83
CA PRO A 41 -18.11 32.93 21.43
C PRO A 41 -19.26 32.20 22.16
N LYS A 42 -20.36 32.88 22.32
CA LYS A 42 -21.59 32.24 22.82
C LYS A 42 -22.20 31.36 21.74
N LYS A 43 -22.87 30.30 22.16
CA LYS A 43 -23.52 29.33 21.23
C LYS A 43 -24.54 30.02 20.31
N SER A 44 -25.23 31.06 20.81
CA SER A 44 -26.20 31.88 20.06
C SER A 44 -25.59 32.79 19.00
N GLU A 45 -24.28 33.04 19.04
CA GLU A 45 -23.58 33.88 18.06
C GLU A 45 -23.13 33.07 16.82
N ILE A 46 -23.29 31.72 16.86
CA ILE A 46 -22.88 30.84 15.78
C ILE A 46 -24.12 30.18 15.20
N HIS A 47 -24.39 30.46 13.93
CA HIS A 47 -25.57 29.95 13.23
C HIS A 47 -25.17 28.94 12.18
N LEU A 48 -25.93 27.81 12.09
CA LEU A 48 -25.84 26.87 10.97
C LEU A 48 -26.49 27.51 9.76
N HIS A 49 -25.69 27.73 8.70
CA HIS A 49 -26.17 28.31 7.45
C HIS A 49 -26.69 27.22 6.49
N SER A 50 -25.98 26.13 6.39
CA SER A 50 -26.38 24.98 5.59
C SER A 50 -25.80 23.69 6.13
N LEU A 51 -26.54 22.61 5.96
CA LEU A 51 -26.08 21.22 6.19
C LEU A 51 -26.41 20.44 4.93
N THR A 52 -25.39 19.89 4.30
CA THR A 52 -25.54 19.14 3.04
C THR A 52 -24.93 17.76 3.17
N LEU A 53 -25.64 16.75 2.71
CA LEU A 53 -25.12 15.38 2.60
C LEU A 53 -24.54 15.20 1.20
N HIS A 54 -23.30 14.76 1.13
CA HIS A 54 -22.69 14.32 -0.12
C HIS A 54 -21.92 13.02 0.09
N PHE A 55 -21.54 12.38 -1.01
CA PHE A 55 -20.78 11.13 -1.00
C PHE A 55 -19.40 11.37 -1.60
N GLU A 56 -18.36 11.04 -0.85
CA GLU A 56 -16.97 11.16 -1.29
C GLU A 56 -16.41 9.79 -1.63
N ALA A 57 -15.75 9.69 -2.78
CA ALA A 57 -15.14 8.45 -3.21
C ALA A 57 -13.82 8.19 -2.49
N ILE A 58 -13.62 6.93 -2.13
CA ILE A 58 -12.32 6.36 -1.75
C ILE A 58 -12.00 5.28 -2.76
N LEU A 59 -10.84 5.37 -3.39
CA LEU A 59 -10.37 4.38 -4.35
C LEU A 59 -9.30 3.50 -3.68
N ILE A 60 -9.47 2.18 -3.73
CA ILE A 60 -8.52 1.23 -3.14
C ILE A 60 -8.18 0.16 -4.17
N LEU A 61 -6.87 -0.05 -4.34
CA LEU A 61 -6.31 -1.05 -5.23
C LEU A 61 -5.38 -1.98 -4.46
N SER A 62 -5.36 -3.24 -4.84
CA SER A 62 -4.43 -4.23 -4.34
C SER A 62 -3.82 -5.01 -5.50
N GLY A 63 -2.53 -5.31 -5.41
CA GLY A 63 -1.85 -6.04 -6.45
C GLY A 63 -0.77 -6.95 -5.90
N LYS A 64 -0.38 -7.92 -6.74
CA LYS A 64 0.71 -8.85 -6.51
C LYS A 64 1.66 -8.80 -7.70
N TYR A 65 2.93 -8.62 -7.43
CA TYR A 65 4.02 -8.72 -8.39
C TYR A 65 4.80 -9.99 -8.13
N CYS A 66 5.04 -10.75 -9.18
CA CYS A 66 5.91 -11.91 -9.17
C CYS A 66 6.96 -11.74 -10.27
N VAL A 67 8.21 -12.00 -9.96
CA VAL A 67 9.28 -12.08 -10.93
C VAL A 67 10.09 -13.34 -10.70
N ASP A 68 10.30 -14.08 -11.77
CA ASP A 68 11.15 -15.27 -11.84
C ASP A 68 12.34 -14.93 -12.73
N PHE A 69 13.57 -15.05 -12.22
CA PHE A 69 14.77 -14.70 -12.98
C PHE A 69 15.96 -15.60 -12.65
N ILE A 70 16.90 -15.62 -13.57
CA ILE A 70 18.19 -16.31 -13.41
C ILE A 70 19.28 -15.23 -13.26
N ARG A 71 20.11 -15.40 -12.23
CA ARG A 71 21.28 -14.55 -11.99
C ARG A 71 22.53 -15.39 -11.75
N ASP A 72 23.71 -14.80 -12.03
CA ASP A 72 24.96 -15.35 -11.57
C ASP A 72 25.17 -15.02 -10.08
N ALA A 73 25.62 -16.00 -9.31
CA ALA A 73 25.91 -15.85 -7.90
C ALA A 73 27.22 -16.53 -7.53
N GLU A 74 27.97 -15.93 -6.60
CA GLU A 74 29.17 -16.52 -6.00
C GLU A 74 28.85 -16.96 -4.58
N HIS A 75 28.99 -18.25 -4.29
CA HIS A 75 28.83 -18.80 -2.97
C HIS A 75 30.16 -19.18 -2.33
N SER A 76 30.27 -18.94 -1.04
CA SER A 76 31.44 -19.36 -0.26
C SER A 76 31.10 -20.55 0.62
N LEU A 77 31.62 -21.73 0.28
CA LEU A 77 31.50 -22.93 1.09
C LEU A 77 32.65 -23.03 2.07
N SER A 78 32.34 -23.22 3.37
CA SER A 78 33.36 -23.46 4.40
C SER A 78 33.69 -24.94 4.45
N VAL A 79 34.98 -25.28 4.33
CA VAL A 79 35.51 -26.64 4.34
C VAL A 79 36.59 -26.81 5.43
N ASP A 80 36.82 -28.05 5.85
CA ASP A 80 37.85 -28.36 6.82
C ASP A 80 39.27 -28.03 6.31
N LYS A 81 40.17 -27.78 7.24
CA LYS A 81 41.55 -27.34 6.96
C LYS A 81 42.35 -28.35 6.07
N ASN A 82 41.96 -29.62 6.08
CA ASN A 82 42.65 -30.68 5.32
C ASN A 82 42.08 -30.87 3.91
N VAL A 83 40.94 -30.27 3.58
CA VAL A 83 40.34 -30.37 2.24
C VAL A 83 41.20 -29.54 1.28
N GLN A 84 41.56 -30.14 0.17
CA GLN A 84 42.34 -29.52 -0.90
C GLN A 84 41.47 -29.04 -2.06
N GLU A 85 40.45 -29.83 -2.37
CA GLU A 85 39.53 -29.62 -3.49
C GLU A 85 38.12 -30.01 -3.07
N VAL A 86 37.12 -29.36 -3.67
CA VAL A 86 35.71 -29.73 -3.59
C VAL A 86 35.27 -30.12 -4.99
N ILE A 87 34.60 -31.29 -5.11
CA ILE A 87 34.08 -31.79 -6.38
C ILE A 87 32.57 -31.70 -6.35
N ILE A 88 31.96 -30.99 -7.31
CA ILE A 88 30.52 -30.84 -7.46
C ILE A 88 30.16 -31.14 -8.90
N SER A 89 29.36 -32.20 -9.15
CA SER A 89 28.92 -32.59 -10.50
C SER A 89 30.08 -32.68 -11.51
N ASP A 90 31.17 -33.36 -11.10
CA ASP A 90 32.40 -33.54 -11.86
C ASP A 90 33.28 -32.29 -12.09
N GLU A 91 32.89 -31.14 -11.60
CA GLU A 91 33.72 -29.94 -11.58
C GLU A 91 34.55 -29.85 -10.31
N VAL A 92 35.85 -29.50 -10.47
CA VAL A 92 36.83 -29.43 -9.37
C VAL A 92 37.04 -27.97 -8.96
N PHE A 93 36.77 -27.66 -7.72
CA PHE A 93 36.95 -26.34 -7.13
C PHE A 93 38.12 -26.36 -6.14
N PRO A 94 39.25 -25.68 -6.43
CA PRO A 94 40.42 -25.69 -5.54
C PRO A 94 40.16 -24.84 -4.30
N VAL A 95 40.60 -25.34 -3.14
CA VAL A 95 40.50 -24.62 -1.86
C VAL A 95 41.61 -23.56 -1.76
N LYS A 96 41.25 -22.29 -1.72
CA LYS A 96 42.22 -21.22 -1.46
C LYS A 96 42.62 -21.20 0.01
N LYS A 97 43.82 -21.70 0.32
CA LYS A 97 44.39 -21.64 1.69
C LYS A 97 44.79 -20.19 2.00
N LYS A 98 44.21 -19.57 3.03
CA LYS A 98 44.66 -18.29 3.52
C LYS A 98 46.06 -18.44 4.13
N LYS A 99 47.07 -17.84 3.53
CA LYS A 99 48.42 -17.72 4.09
C LYS A 99 48.41 -16.57 5.10
N GLY A 100 48.48 -16.87 6.39
CA GLY A 100 48.62 -15.85 7.45
C GLY A 100 48.96 -16.44 8.81
N VAL A 101 49.69 -15.69 9.65
CA VAL A 101 50.15 -16.11 10.97
C VAL A 101 48.96 -16.41 11.92
N LEU A 102 47.81 -15.78 11.69
CA LEU A 102 46.57 -15.98 12.47
C LEU A 102 45.90 -17.34 12.23
N SER A 103 46.16 -18.00 11.08
CA SER A 103 45.60 -19.33 10.79
C SER A 103 46.14 -20.45 11.68
N LYS A 104 47.21 -20.19 12.43
CA LYS A 104 47.82 -21.17 13.36
C LYS A 104 47.28 -21.10 14.79
N LEU A 105 46.52 -20.04 15.11
CA LEU A 105 46.13 -19.74 16.51
C LEU A 105 44.66 -20.08 16.84
N GLU A 106 43.81 -20.30 15.82
CA GLU A 106 42.41 -20.68 16.06
C GLU A 106 42.09 -22.07 15.53
N PRO A 107 41.71 -23.03 16.40
CA PRO A 107 41.31 -24.40 15.98
C PRO A 107 40.07 -24.44 15.10
N SER A 108 39.26 -23.38 15.05
CA SER A 108 38.00 -23.27 14.30
C SER A 108 38.19 -22.69 12.89
N PHE A 109 39.41 -22.46 12.43
CA PHE A 109 39.66 -21.82 11.13
C PHE A 109 39.30 -22.76 9.97
N LYS A 110 38.20 -22.47 9.29
CA LYS A 110 37.75 -23.20 8.08
C LYS A 110 38.28 -22.51 6.82
N ASN A 111 38.73 -23.29 5.87
CA ASN A 111 39.02 -22.79 4.53
C ASN A 111 37.73 -22.49 3.77
N LYS A 112 37.81 -21.63 2.75
CA LYS A 112 36.65 -21.30 1.94
C LYS A 112 36.91 -21.62 0.47
N VAL A 113 35.91 -22.23 -0.15
CA VAL A 113 35.84 -22.45 -1.60
C VAL A 113 34.82 -21.50 -2.16
N LYS A 114 35.16 -20.78 -3.22
CA LYS A 114 34.22 -19.96 -3.98
C LYS A 114 33.68 -20.78 -5.14
N ILE A 115 32.38 -20.81 -5.26
CA ILE A 115 31.66 -21.55 -6.28
C ILE A 115 30.81 -20.55 -7.03
N GLU A 116 31.08 -20.38 -8.33
CA GLU A 116 30.24 -19.59 -9.23
C GLU A 116 29.12 -20.49 -9.75
N MET A 117 27.88 -20.04 -9.62
CA MET A 117 26.71 -20.80 -10.07
C MET A 117 25.60 -19.88 -10.55
N GLN A 118 24.63 -20.46 -11.23
CA GLN A 118 23.42 -19.76 -11.60
C GLN A 118 22.32 -20.09 -10.60
N GLU A 119 21.65 -19.06 -10.11
CA GLU A 119 20.49 -19.18 -9.24
C GLU A 119 19.22 -18.80 -9.98
N ARG A 120 18.21 -19.67 -9.88
CA ARG A 120 16.84 -19.28 -10.23
C ARG A 120 16.15 -18.74 -8.99
N VAL A 121 15.76 -17.48 -9.06
CA VAL A 121 15.16 -16.74 -7.94
C VAL A 121 13.75 -16.33 -8.30
N MET A 122 12.80 -16.62 -7.42
CA MET A 122 11.43 -16.14 -7.51
C MET A 122 11.17 -15.14 -6.39
N LEU A 123 10.88 -13.89 -6.75
CA LEU A 123 10.48 -12.85 -5.82
C LEU A 123 8.98 -12.57 -5.96
N GLN A 124 8.33 -12.36 -4.83
CA GLN A 124 6.93 -11.96 -4.77
C GLN A 124 6.81 -10.72 -3.87
N ASN A 125 5.99 -9.78 -4.29
CA ASN A 125 5.62 -8.61 -3.51
C ASN A 125 4.12 -8.38 -3.64
N THR A 126 3.47 -7.99 -2.54
CA THR A 126 2.05 -7.63 -2.50
C THR A 126 1.94 -6.29 -1.81
N ASP A 127 1.19 -5.38 -2.38
CA ASP A 127 0.99 -4.05 -1.80
C ASP A 127 -0.42 -3.54 -2.12
N ASP A 128 -0.87 -2.60 -1.29
CA ASP A 128 -2.13 -1.89 -1.42
C ASP A 128 -1.86 -0.40 -1.62
N ILE A 129 -2.75 0.29 -2.33
CA ILE A 129 -2.74 1.75 -2.40
C ILE A 129 -4.17 2.25 -2.33
N SER A 130 -4.37 3.36 -1.61
CA SER A 130 -5.67 3.97 -1.46
C SER A 130 -5.61 5.48 -1.61
N PHE A 131 -6.67 6.07 -2.14
CA PHE A 131 -6.77 7.50 -2.41
C PHE A 131 -8.12 8.04 -1.94
N ASP A 132 -8.13 9.29 -1.43
CA ASP A 132 -9.36 10.05 -1.27
C ASP A 132 -9.86 10.60 -2.63
N HIS A 133 -11.00 11.28 -2.61
CA HIS A 133 -11.59 11.84 -3.83
C HIS A 133 -10.70 12.91 -4.50
N HIS A 134 -9.81 13.59 -3.76
CA HIS A 134 -8.82 14.53 -4.31
C HIS A 134 -7.56 13.84 -4.88
N GLY A 135 -7.47 12.53 -4.82
CA GLY A 135 -6.29 11.78 -5.26
C GLY A 135 -5.11 11.82 -4.28
N LYS A 136 -5.36 12.26 -3.04
CA LYS A 136 -4.38 12.17 -1.96
C LYS A 136 -4.31 10.75 -1.44
N GLU A 137 -3.09 10.23 -1.28
CA GLU A 137 -2.87 8.87 -0.77
C GLU A 137 -3.32 8.75 0.69
N LEU A 138 -4.06 7.68 0.97
CA LEU A 138 -4.52 7.27 2.27
C LEU A 138 -3.75 6.03 2.72
N ASN A 139 -3.84 5.70 4.01
CA ASN A 139 -3.26 4.48 4.57
C ASN A 139 -4.37 3.48 4.92
N LEU A 140 -5.05 2.97 3.90
CA LEU A 140 -6.12 1.97 4.03
C LEU A 140 -5.69 0.67 3.37
N SER A 141 -5.77 -0.43 4.11
CA SER A 141 -5.53 -1.78 3.61
C SER A 141 -6.77 -2.30 2.88
N TYR A 142 -6.56 -2.99 1.74
CA TYR A 142 -7.62 -3.61 0.96
C TYR A 142 -8.42 -4.64 1.79
N ASN A 143 -7.73 -5.54 2.48
CA ASN A 143 -8.39 -6.61 3.24
C ASN A 143 -9.15 -6.08 4.47
N ASP A 144 -8.60 -5.09 5.19
CA ASP A 144 -9.27 -4.53 6.35
C ASP A 144 -10.47 -3.70 5.94
N THR A 145 -10.39 -3.01 4.80
CA THR A 145 -11.54 -2.30 4.24
C THR A 145 -12.66 -3.27 3.84
N LEU A 146 -12.36 -4.42 3.23
CA LEU A 146 -13.38 -5.43 2.93
C LEU A 146 -14.10 -5.90 4.19
N LYS A 147 -13.38 -6.20 5.26
CA LYS A 147 -13.97 -6.60 6.56
C LYS A 147 -14.88 -5.52 7.16
N LEU A 148 -14.49 -4.25 7.01
CA LEU A 148 -15.33 -3.12 7.43
C LEU A 148 -16.59 -3.02 6.59
N LEU A 149 -16.49 -3.16 5.26
CA LEU A 149 -17.62 -3.08 4.34
C LEU A 149 -18.67 -4.19 4.57
N GLU A 150 -18.27 -5.36 5.07
CA GLU A 150 -19.19 -6.43 5.43
C GLU A 150 -20.11 -6.04 6.60
N LYS A 151 -19.61 -5.21 7.51
CA LYS A 151 -20.32 -4.79 8.74
C LYS A 151 -21.20 -3.55 8.53
N HIS A 152 -21.00 -2.80 7.46
CA HIS A 152 -21.71 -1.54 7.22
C HIS A 152 -22.85 -1.72 6.20
N PRO A 153 -24.05 -1.16 6.48
CA PRO A 153 -25.15 -1.21 5.55
C PRO A 153 -24.83 -0.44 4.28
N LYS A 154 -25.24 -1.00 3.13
CA LYS A 154 -25.02 -0.43 1.81
C LYS A 154 -26.27 0.29 1.33
N LYS A 155 -26.06 1.29 0.46
CA LYS A 155 -27.12 2.05 -0.21
C LYS A 155 -26.93 1.94 -1.73
N THR A 156 -28.03 1.81 -2.46
CA THR A 156 -28.00 2.02 -3.92
C THR A 156 -27.93 3.52 -4.19
N MET A 157 -26.89 3.96 -4.91
CA MET A 157 -26.70 5.36 -5.28
C MET A 157 -27.70 5.76 -6.37
N ASN A 158 -28.27 6.95 -6.23
CA ASN A 158 -29.05 7.59 -7.27
C ASN A 158 -28.27 8.81 -7.78
N ALA A 159 -27.70 8.72 -8.97
CA ALA A 159 -26.87 9.77 -9.55
C ALA A 159 -27.59 11.10 -9.74
N ASP A 160 -28.92 11.10 -9.87
CA ASP A 160 -29.71 12.31 -10.07
C ASP A 160 -30.10 13.00 -8.77
N LYS A 161 -30.05 12.30 -7.64
CA LYS A 161 -30.47 12.78 -6.33
C LYS A 161 -29.34 12.95 -5.32
N ASP A 162 -28.29 12.13 -5.46
CA ASP A 162 -27.17 12.12 -4.52
C ASP A 162 -26.05 13.04 -5.04
N SER A 163 -25.58 13.97 -4.21
CA SER A 163 -24.39 14.77 -4.51
C SER A 163 -23.15 13.87 -4.40
N ILE A 164 -22.46 13.64 -5.51
CA ILE A 164 -21.36 12.66 -5.60
C ILE A 164 -20.07 13.39 -5.97
N ARG A 165 -19.04 13.25 -5.13
CA ARG A 165 -17.67 13.68 -5.41
C ARG A 165 -16.86 12.47 -5.87
N ARG A 166 -16.63 12.38 -7.18
CA ARG A 166 -15.89 11.27 -7.81
C ARG A 166 -14.39 11.42 -7.56
N PRO A 167 -13.60 10.33 -7.72
CA PRO A 167 -12.16 10.42 -7.62
C PRO A 167 -11.59 11.35 -8.71
N GLU A 168 -10.72 12.28 -8.34
CA GLU A 168 -9.97 13.11 -9.30
C GLU A 168 -8.84 12.31 -9.95
N ILE A 169 -8.33 11.28 -9.27
CA ILE A 169 -7.33 10.36 -9.83
C ILE A 169 -8.01 9.33 -10.74
N THR A 170 -7.47 9.15 -11.94
CA THR A 170 -7.96 8.10 -12.84
C THR A 170 -7.50 6.72 -12.36
N THR A 171 -8.28 5.70 -12.68
CA THR A 171 -7.94 4.29 -12.38
C THR A 171 -6.56 3.92 -12.93
N ASP A 172 -6.25 4.32 -14.16
CA ASP A 172 -4.96 4.04 -14.80
C ASP A 172 -3.79 4.70 -14.05
N ALA A 173 -3.95 5.94 -13.60
CA ALA A 173 -2.94 6.62 -12.79
C ALA A 173 -2.74 5.93 -11.44
N ALA A 174 -3.81 5.47 -10.79
CA ALA A 174 -3.74 4.72 -9.54
C ALA A 174 -3.04 3.37 -9.73
N ILE A 175 -3.32 2.65 -10.83
CA ILE A 175 -2.64 1.40 -11.20
C ILE A 175 -1.15 1.64 -11.41
N LEU A 176 -0.76 2.68 -12.13
CA LEU A 176 0.65 3.00 -12.35
C LEU A 176 1.39 3.29 -11.03
N LYS A 177 0.75 3.99 -10.10
CA LYS A 177 1.32 4.21 -8.77
C LYS A 177 1.49 2.91 -7.98
N LEU A 178 0.49 2.01 -8.01
CA LEU A 178 0.60 0.70 -7.37
C LEU A 178 1.71 -0.13 -8.00
N MET A 179 1.82 -0.15 -9.33
CA MET A 179 2.90 -0.85 -10.03
C MET A 179 4.28 -0.36 -9.60
N SER A 180 4.45 0.95 -9.41
CA SER A 180 5.73 1.51 -8.96
C SER A 180 6.12 1.09 -7.54
N LYS A 181 5.13 0.85 -6.66
CA LYS A 181 5.35 0.31 -5.32
C LYS A 181 5.65 -1.19 -5.33
N LEU A 182 4.97 -1.92 -6.22
CA LEU A 182 5.11 -3.37 -6.33
C LEU A 182 6.45 -3.79 -6.92
N LYS A 183 6.90 -3.09 -7.98
CA LYS A 183 8.16 -3.39 -8.65
C LYS A 183 9.35 -2.97 -7.79
N LYS A 184 10.12 -3.94 -7.33
CA LYS A 184 11.43 -3.67 -6.72
C LYS A 184 12.48 -3.52 -7.82
N PRO A 185 13.52 -2.71 -7.59
CA PRO A 185 14.64 -2.65 -8.52
C PRO A 185 15.20 -4.06 -8.75
N ALA A 186 15.46 -4.38 -10.00
CA ALA A 186 16.09 -5.64 -10.35
C ALA A 186 17.53 -5.65 -9.82
N ASP A 187 17.96 -6.80 -9.27
CA ASP A 187 19.36 -7.00 -8.89
C ASP A 187 20.28 -6.92 -10.14
N ALA A 188 21.50 -6.44 -9.94
CA ALA A 188 22.52 -6.47 -11.00
C ALA A 188 22.83 -7.93 -11.38
N GLY A 189 23.03 -8.19 -12.68
CA GLY A 189 23.43 -9.51 -13.18
C GLY A 189 22.29 -10.45 -13.60
N ILE A 190 21.07 -9.93 -13.75
CA ILE A 190 19.93 -10.73 -14.27
C ILE A 190 20.16 -11.08 -15.74
N LYS A 191 20.13 -12.39 -16.06
CA LYS A 191 20.27 -12.90 -17.44
C LYS A 191 18.94 -13.04 -18.17
N SER A 192 17.90 -13.43 -17.46
CA SER A 192 16.55 -13.58 -17.99
C SER A 192 15.53 -13.34 -16.88
N SER A 193 14.38 -12.73 -17.21
CA SER A 193 13.32 -12.51 -16.25
C SER A 193 11.95 -12.72 -16.89
N GLU A 194 11.04 -13.29 -16.11
CA GLU A 194 9.62 -13.38 -16.43
C GLU A 194 8.84 -12.63 -15.35
N GLU A 195 8.19 -11.53 -15.72
CA GLU A 195 7.40 -10.71 -14.81
C GLU A 195 5.91 -10.98 -14.97
N ARG A 196 5.19 -11.08 -13.85
CA ARG A 196 3.74 -11.17 -13.79
C ARG A 196 3.21 -10.18 -12.77
N ILE A 197 2.15 -9.48 -13.15
CA ILE A 197 1.43 -8.57 -12.26
C ILE A 197 -0.03 -9.00 -12.27
N GLU A 198 -0.57 -9.23 -11.08
CA GLU A 198 -1.96 -9.57 -10.85
C GLU A 198 -2.61 -8.48 -10.00
N PHE A 199 -3.75 -7.96 -10.42
CA PHE A 199 -4.54 -7.00 -9.66
C PHE A 199 -5.80 -7.68 -9.13
N ARG A 200 -6.20 -7.31 -7.91
CA ARG A 200 -7.53 -7.62 -7.39
C ARG A 200 -8.56 -6.64 -7.96
N ASP A 201 -9.84 -6.91 -7.70
CA ASP A 201 -10.89 -5.96 -8.02
C ASP A 201 -10.59 -4.60 -7.37
N ILE A 202 -10.82 -3.54 -8.13
CA ILE A 202 -10.67 -2.17 -7.65
C ILE A 202 -11.91 -1.81 -6.84
N LEU A 203 -11.72 -1.30 -5.61
CA LEU A 203 -12.82 -0.84 -4.78
C LEU A 203 -12.98 0.67 -4.94
N GLU A 204 -14.14 1.10 -5.40
CA GLU A 204 -14.58 2.49 -5.40
C GLU A 204 -15.71 2.65 -4.38
N ILE A 205 -15.38 3.23 -3.21
CA ILE A 205 -16.26 3.26 -2.05
C ILE A 205 -16.73 4.69 -1.85
N TYR A 206 -18.04 4.89 -1.84
CA TYR A 206 -18.66 6.18 -1.58
C TYR A 206 -19.08 6.27 -0.12
N VAL A 207 -18.42 7.18 0.60
CA VAL A 207 -18.64 7.43 2.03
C VAL A 207 -19.55 8.64 2.19
N PRO A 208 -20.66 8.55 2.94
CA PRO A 208 -21.54 9.68 3.20
C PRO A 208 -20.90 10.65 4.18
N ILE A 209 -20.88 11.93 3.81
CA ILE A 209 -20.31 13.02 4.61
C ILE A 209 -21.33 14.15 4.71
N TYR A 210 -21.58 14.61 5.94
CA TYR A 210 -22.33 15.85 6.19
C TYR A 210 -21.36 17.02 6.25
N GLU A 211 -21.55 17.99 5.36
CA GLU A 211 -20.81 19.23 5.32
C GLU A 211 -21.67 20.35 5.90
N ALA A 212 -21.21 20.92 7.01
CA ALA A 212 -21.90 22.02 7.68
C ALA A 212 -21.20 23.36 7.43
N ARG A 213 -21.93 24.35 6.93
CA ARG A 213 -21.47 25.73 6.82
C ARG A 213 -21.97 26.52 8.00
N LEU A 214 -21.06 27.05 8.80
CA LEU A 214 -21.35 27.85 9.99
C LEU A 214 -21.00 29.30 9.74
N ILE A 215 -21.84 30.21 10.29
CA ILE A 215 -21.57 31.64 10.34
C ILE A 215 -21.42 31.99 11.81
N GLY A 216 -20.31 32.60 12.16
CA GLY A 216 -19.99 33.06 13.51
C GLY A 216 -19.58 34.55 13.55
N PRO A 217 -19.27 35.11 14.72
CA PRO A 217 -18.83 36.45 14.86
C PRO A 217 -17.58 36.69 14.02
N LYS A 218 -17.52 37.85 13.33
CA LYS A 218 -16.31 38.28 12.62
C LYS A 218 -15.19 38.47 13.64
N LYS A 219 -14.02 37.97 13.33
CA LYS A 219 -12.79 38.20 14.10
C LYS A 219 -12.35 39.64 13.96
#